data_6a8b489c9b8f8c804636b7a0703aea38
#
_entry.id   6a8b489c9b8f8c804636b7a0703aea38
#
_cell.length_a   1.000
_cell.length_b   1.000
_cell.length_c   1.000
_cell.angle_alpha   90.00
_cell.angle_beta   90.00
_cell.angle_gamma   90.00
#
_symmetry.space_group_name_H-M   'P 1'
#
loop_
_entity.id
_entity.type
_entity.pdbx_description
1 polymer ?
#
loop_
_entity_poly.entity_id
_entity_poly.type
_entity_poly.pdbx_seq_one_letter_code
_entity_poly.pdbx_strand_id
1 'polypeptide(L)'
;MNFNALTEYLKTLEGELGLAGYDCAVYLDGGEVYRRMEGYADREASRPIAHDTIYRMFSMTKPITCTAAMQLYERGKFLLTDPLGNYLPEFREMTVREGDSLRPARNPITIRNLFTMSAGLTYDLDSPSMQAMKRDTAGQYTTRQLVQALAQEPLTYDPGEHWAYSLAHDVLGALIEEVSGLPFEEYLQRHIFAPLGMKDAHFFVPEDKLGRVAYRYGCERGKAPVREAYENLYQASPNYRSGGAGLSCTLDDYARFACALCRGGWCEQTHTRILGSATVRLMRENQLSDVQMRDFNWVQYAGYGYGLGVRTLVSRAGSGSPGGLGEFGWGGAAGTYALIDPEYRLVMLFGQQSTPAFEHIIQPRIRNILYRCLEEV
;
A
#
# COMPACT_ATOMS: atom_id res chain seq x y z
N MET A 1 1.33 25.80 15.93
CA MET A 1 1.37 25.12 14.62
C MET A 1 0.79 26.02 13.57
N ASN A 2 1.45 26.17 12.45
CA ASN A 2 1.00 27.03 11.35
C ASN A 2 1.20 26.28 10.02
N PHE A 3 0.10 25.97 9.33
CA PHE A 3 0.11 25.22 8.08
C PHE A 3 0.07 26.12 6.82
N ASN A 4 0.35 27.42 6.95
CA ASN A 4 0.33 28.33 5.79
C ASN A 4 1.33 27.90 4.71
N ALA A 5 2.56 27.50 5.09
CA ALA A 5 3.56 27.05 4.12
C ALA A 5 3.10 25.78 3.36
N LEU A 6 2.44 24.85 4.03
CA LEU A 6 1.86 23.66 3.39
C LEU A 6 0.72 24.08 2.45
N THR A 7 -0.16 24.99 2.89
CA THR A 7 -1.25 25.50 2.08
C THR A 7 -0.75 26.17 0.79
N GLU A 8 0.26 27.03 0.89
CA GLU A 8 0.82 27.72 -0.28
C GLU A 8 1.48 26.72 -1.26
N TYR A 9 2.20 25.74 -0.76
CA TYR A 9 2.75 24.67 -1.62
C TYR A 9 1.65 23.88 -2.32
N LEU A 10 0.62 23.45 -1.59
CA LEU A 10 -0.47 22.64 -2.15
C LEU A 10 -1.22 23.39 -3.26
N LYS A 11 -1.41 24.72 -3.14
CA LYS A 11 -2.04 25.55 -4.20
C LYS A 11 -1.26 25.54 -5.52
N THR A 12 0.03 25.25 -5.51
CA THR A 12 0.83 25.23 -6.76
C THR A 12 0.59 23.96 -7.57
N LEU A 13 0.09 22.87 -6.97
CA LEU A 13 0.04 21.55 -7.58
C LEU A 13 -0.85 21.47 -8.83
N GLU A 14 -1.98 22.18 -8.85
CA GLU A 14 -2.85 22.25 -10.03
C GLU A 14 -2.11 22.94 -11.19
N GLY A 15 -1.56 24.12 -10.96
CA GLY A 15 -0.90 24.91 -12.00
C GLY A 15 0.43 24.30 -12.48
N GLU A 16 1.25 23.78 -11.54
CA GLU A 16 2.57 23.24 -11.87
C GLU A 16 2.52 21.82 -12.45
N LEU A 17 1.64 20.97 -11.95
CA LEU A 17 1.60 19.55 -12.29
C LEU A 17 0.36 19.15 -13.09
N GLY A 18 -0.64 20.03 -13.19
CA GLY A 18 -1.89 19.76 -13.89
C GLY A 18 -2.78 18.76 -13.14
N LEU A 19 -2.74 18.74 -11.80
CA LEU A 19 -3.60 17.83 -11.03
C LEU A 19 -5.07 18.21 -11.17
N ALA A 20 -5.95 17.21 -11.36
CA ALA A 20 -7.41 17.44 -11.42
C ALA A 20 -7.99 17.79 -10.05
N GLY A 21 -7.42 17.24 -8.99
CA GLY A 21 -7.81 17.50 -7.62
C GLY A 21 -6.98 16.66 -6.64
N TYR A 22 -6.95 17.10 -5.39
CA TYR A 22 -6.25 16.41 -4.30
C TYR A 22 -6.93 16.67 -2.96
N ASP A 23 -6.61 15.82 -2.00
CA ASP A 23 -6.99 15.92 -0.59
C ASP A 23 -5.75 15.67 0.27
N CYS A 24 -5.39 16.62 1.13
CA CYS A 24 -4.28 16.51 2.07
C CYS A 24 -4.80 16.67 3.48
N ALA A 25 -4.66 15.64 4.31
CA ALA A 25 -5.13 15.61 5.69
C ALA A 25 -3.98 15.31 6.65
N VAL A 26 -3.90 16.06 7.76
CA VAL A 26 -2.89 15.89 8.82
C VAL A 26 -3.58 15.65 10.15
N TYR A 27 -3.11 14.63 10.85
CA TYR A 27 -3.60 14.24 12.16
C TYR A 27 -2.46 14.25 13.18
N LEU A 28 -2.73 14.81 14.36
CA LEU A 28 -1.85 14.73 15.54
C LEU A 28 -2.62 14.08 16.67
N ASP A 29 -1.98 13.14 17.35
CA ASP A 29 -2.65 12.38 18.42
C ASP A 29 -4.02 11.81 18.00
N GLY A 30 -4.17 11.45 16.71
CA GLY A 30 -5.41 10.92 16.14
C GLY A 30 -6.51 11.95 15.88
N GLY A 31 -6.28 13.22 16.19
CA GLY A 31 -7.17 14.34 15.83
C GLY A 31 -6.74 15.01 14.54
N GLU A 32 -7.70 15.34 13.67
CA GLU A 32 -7.43 16.14 12.46
C GLU A 32 -7.05 17.57 12.86
N VAL A 33 -5.88 18.04 12.44
CA VAL A 33 -5.36 19.38 12.74
C VAL A 33 -5.25 20.25 11.49
N TYR A 34 -5.31 19.64 10.32
CA TYR A 34 -5.29 20.32 9.03
C TYR A 34 -5.94 19.46 7.96
N ARG A 35 -6.74 20.09 7.11
CA ARG A 35 -7.26 19.49 5.88
C ARG A 35 -7.33 20.52 4.76
N ARG A 36 -6.95 20.09 3.57
CA ARG A 36 -7.12 20.86 2.35
C ARG A 36 -7.57 19.96 1.21
N MET A 37 -8.73 20.27 0.68
CA MET A 37 -9.31 19.65 -0.51
C MET A 37 -9.38 20.69 -1.61
N GLU A 38 -8.88 20.36 -2.80
CA GLU A 38 -8.87 21.25 -3.97
C GLU A 38 -9.23 20.48 -5.23
N GLY A 39 -9.87 21.15 -6.18
CA GLY A 39 -10.20 20.61 -7.48
C GLY A 39 -11.30 19.57 -7.44
N TYR A 40 -11.27 18.64 -8.37
CA TYR A 40 -12.39 17.76 -8.71
C TYR A 40 -12.06 16.28 -8.58
N ALA A 41 -12.98 15.52 -8.02
CA ALA A 41 -13.03 14.06 -8.08
C ALA A 41 -13.58 13.58 -9.43
N ASP A 42 -14.41 14.41 -10.07
CA ASP A 42 -14.91 14.27 -11.45
C ASP A 42 -15.02 15.67 -12.06
N ARG A 43 -14.05 16.02 -12.91
CA ARG A 43 -13.97 17.36 -13.49
C ARG A 43 -15.06 17.60 -14.52
N GLU A 44 -15.38 16.60 -15.32
CA GLU A 44 -16.40 16.68 -16.36
C GLU A 44 -17.81 16.91 -15.78
N ALA A 45 -18.08 16.31 -14.62
CA ALA A 45 -19.32 16.52 -13.87
C ALA A 45 -19.24 17.68 -12.86
N SER A 46 -18.10 18.39 -12.82
CA SER A 46 -17.84 19.46 -11.82
C SER A 46 -18.05 19.00 -10.36
N ARG A 47 -17.81 17.71 -10.07
CA ARG A 47 -17.92 17.15 -8.73
C ARG A 47 -16.62 17.37 -7.97
N PRO A 48 -16.62 18.21 -6.91
CA PRO A 48 -15.42 18.54 -6.17
C PRO A 48 -14.90 17.34 -5.36
N ILE A 49 -13.65 17.41 -4.94
CA ILE A 49 -13.10 16.57 -3.87
C ILE A 49 -13.86 16.87 -2.58
N ALA A 50 -14.23 15.84 -1.83
CA ALA A 50 -14.97 15.94 -0.57
C ALA A 50 -14.51 14.84 0.42
N HIS A 51 -14.88 14.95 1.69
CA HIS A 51 -14.55 13.98 2.74
C HIS A 51 -14.96 12.55 2.39
N ASP A 52 -16.06 12.39 1.68
CA ASP A 52 -16.60 11.10 1.27
C ASP A 52 -16.09 10.61 -0.10
N THR A 53 -15.12 11.31 -0.70
CA THR A 53 -14.50 10.90 -1.96
C THR A 53 -13.76 9.57 -1.75
N ILE A 54 -14.09 8.57 -2.56
CA ILE A 54 -13.47 7.26 -2.56
C ILE A 54 -12.32 7.24 -3.58
N TYR A 55 -11.12 6.95 -3.11
CA TYR A 55 -9.90 6.82 -3.92
C TYR A 55 -9.59 5.34 -4.16
N ARG A 56 -9.12 5.00 -5.36
CA ARG A 56 -8.45 3.71 -5.56
C ARG A 56 -7.10 3.78 -4.88
N MET A 57 -6.92 3.00 -3.83
CA MET A 57 -5.74 3.03 -2.96
C MET A 57 -4.51 2.41 -3.60
N PHE A 58 -4.71 1.51 -4.60
CA PHE A 58 -3.60 0.75 -5.17
C PHE A 58 -2.70 0.18 -4.08
N SER A 59 -1.41 0.45 -4.14
CA SER A 59 -0.43 -0.14 -3.22
C SER A 59 -0.56 0.30 -1.77
N MET A 60 -1.37 1.30 -1.45
CA MET A 60 -1.77 1.55 -0.05
C MET A 60 -2.64 0.42 0.54
N THR A 61 -3.09 -0.55 -0.26
CA THR A 61 -3.65 -1.83 0.20
C THR A 61 -2.63 -2.64 1.01
N LYS A 62 -1.35 -2.58 0.66
CA LYS A 62 -0.27 -3.41 1.23
C LYS A 62 -0.12 -3.31 2.75
N PRO A 63 -0.07 -2.12 3.37
CA PRO A 63 -0.02 -2.01 4.84
C PRO A 63 -1.20 -2.67 5.54
N ILE A 64 -2.40 -2.62 4.96
CA ILE A 64 -3.61 -3.26 5.50
C ILE A 64 -3.48 -4.78 5.43
N THR A 65 -3.08 -5.33 4.27
CA THR A 65 -2.84 -6.76 4.08
C THR A 65 -1.77 -7.29 5.05
N CYS A 66 -0.65 -6.57 5.16
CA CYS A 66 0.42 -6.93 6.09
C CYS A 66 -0.02 -6.87 7.55
N THR A 67 -0.82 -5.86 7.93
CA THR A 67 -1.41 -5.81 9.28
C THR A 67 -2.30 -7.02 9.56
N ALA A 68 -3.14 -7.42 8.61
CA ALA A 68 -3.99 -8.61 8.73
C ALA A 68 -3.16 -9.89 8.91
N ALA A 69 -2.11 -10.07 8.12
CA ALA A 69 -1.20 -11.21 8.27
C ALA A 69 -0.47 -11.17 9.62
N MET A 70 -0.02 -9.99 10.09
CA MET A 70 0.62 -9.85 11.39
C MET A 70 -0.32 -10.10 12.57
N GLN A 71 -1.63 -9.94 12.43
CA GLN A 71 -2.60 -10.40 13.43
C GLN A 71 -2.60 -11.93 13.57
N LEU A 72 -2.42 -12.66 12.47
CA LEU A 72 -2.29 -14.13 12.49
C LEU A 72 -0.95 -14.55 13.07
N TYR A 73 0.13 -13.82 12.75
CA TYR A 73 1.44 -14.00 13.38
C TYR A 73 1.38 -13.86 14.91
N GLU A 74 0.73 -12.79 15.43
CA GLU A 74 0.53 -12.60 16.88
C GLU A 74 -0.24 -13.74 17.55
N ARG A 75 -1.12 -14.41 16.80
CA ARG A 75 -1.87 -15.59 17.26
C ARG A 75 -1.08 -16.89 17.15
N GLY A 76 0.21 -16.82 16.78
CA GLY A 76 1.08 -17.98 16.62
C GLY A 76 0.68 -18.91 15.47
N LYS A 77 -0.03 -18.41 14.46
CA LYS A 77 -0.50 -19.24 13.35
C LYS A 77 0.61 -19.59 12.36
N PHE A 78 1.67 -18.80 12.33
CA PHE A 78 2.90 -19.01 11.58
C PHE A 78 4.05 -18.21 12.18
N LEU A 79 5.28 -18.56 11.81
CA LEU A 79 6.48 -17.78 12.05
C LEU A 79 6.93 -17.10 10.76
N LEU A 80 7.61 -15.95 10.87
CA LEU A 80 8.19 -15.27 9.70
C LEU A 80 9.23 -16.13 8.97
N THR A 81 9.85 -17.07 9.67
CA THR A 81 10.84 -18.01 9.14
C THR A 81 10.24 -19.28 8.53
N ASP A 82 8.95 -19.50 8.69
CA ASP A 82 8.32 -20.71 8.14
C ASP A 82 8.39 -20.70 6.61
N PRO A 83 8.69 -21.86 5.99
CA PRO A 83 8.57 -22.02 4.56
C PRO A 83 7.11 -21.82 4.10
N LEU A 84 6.90 -20.96 3.09
CA LEU A 84 5.57 -20.70 2.51
C LEU A 84 4.89 -21.99 2.04
N GLY A 85 5.65 -22.93 1.48
CA GLY A 85 5.15 -24.21 1.01
C GLY A 85 4.51 -25.10 2.07
N ASN A 86 4.64 -24.80 3.37
CA ASN A 86 3.92 -25.47 4.44
C ASN A 86 2.42 -25.12 4.46
N TYR A 87 2.08 -23.92 3.96
CA TYR A 87 0.71 -23.37 3.92
C TYR A 87 0.14 -23.38 2.51
N LEU A 88 0.96 -23.04 1.53
CA LEU A 88 0.62 -22.96 0.10
C LEU A 88 1.50 -23.95 -0.65
N PRO A 89 1.09 -25.22 -0.80
CA PRO A 89 1.93 -26.33 -1.29
C PRO A 89 2.53 -26.11 -2.67
N GLU A 90 1.90 -25.28 -3.51
CA GLU A 90 2.37 -24.91 -4.85
C GLU A 90 3.73 -24.17 -4.83
N PHE A 91 4.14 -23.62 -3.70
CA PHE A 91 5.45 -22.94 -3.52
C PHE A 91 6.53 -23.84 -2.91
N ARG A 92 6.33 -25.15 -2.79
CA ARG A 92 7.33 -26.07 -2.21
C ARG A 92 8.58 -26.21 -3.05
N GLU A 93 8.37 -26.33 -4.37
CA GLU A 93 9.44 -26.62 -5.32
C GLU A 93 9.49 -25.52 -6.39
N MET A 94 10.17 -24.43 -6.04
CA MET A 94 10.30 -23.31 -6.97
C MET A 94 11.56 -23.46 -7.82
N THR A 95 11.50 -22.92 -9.04
CA THR A 95 12.65 -22.77 -9.93
C THR A 95 13.04 -21.30 -10.05
N VAL A 96 14.29 -21.06 -10.37
CA VAL A 96 14.86 -19.73 -10.63
C VAL A 96 15.30 -19.66 -12.09
N ARG A 97 15.01 -18.56 -12.75
CA ARG A 97 15.49 -18.30 -14.10
C ARG A 97 16.94 -17.81 -14.08
N GLU A 98 17.81 -18.49 -14.80
CA GLU A 98 19.23 -18.16 -14.95
C GLU A 98 19.58 -18.08 -16.43
N GLY A 99 19.48 -16.89 -17.01
CA GLY A 99 19.51 -16.70 -18.47
C GLY A 99 18.35 -17.43 -19.14
N ASP A 100 18.65 -18.33 -20.09
CA ASP A 100 17.66 -19.13 -20.81
C ASP A 100 17.33 -20.48 -20.13
N SER A 101 17.95 -20.78 -18.96
CA SER A 101 17.76 -22.02 -18.23
C SER A 101 16.97 -21.84 -16.95
N LEU A 102 16.43 -22.94 -16.43
CA LEU A 102 15.80 -23.02 -15.14
C LEU A 102 16.58 -23.95 -14.23
N ARG A 103 16.75 -23.56 -12.98
CA ARG A 103 17.32 -24.42 -11.94
C ARG A 103 16.43 -24.41 -10.70
N PRO A 104 16.50 -25.43 -9.83
CA PRO A 104 15.84 -25.38 -8.52
C PRO A 104 16.30 -24.16 -7.71
N ALA A 105 15.36 -23.54 -6.97
CA ALA A 105 15.70 -22.51 -6.01
C ALA A 105 16.57 -23.09 -4.89
N ARG A 106 17.60 -22.34 -4.46
CA ARG A 106 18.51 -22.74 -3.38
C ARG A 106 17.87 -22.67 -2.00
N ASN A 107 16.94 -21.73 -1.83
CA ASN A 107 16.24 -21.49 -0.58
C ASN A 107 14.73 -21.59 -0.79
N PRO A 108 13.96 -22.09 0.18
CA PRO A 108 12.52 -21.96 0.13
C PRO A 108 12.09 -20.50 0.29
N ILE A 109 10.97 -20.12 -0.28
CA ILE A 109 10.33 -18.86 0.06
C ILE A 109 9.85 -18.95 1.50
N THR A 110 10.27 -18.01 2.36
CA THR A 110 9.73 -17.85 3.71
C THR A 110 8.58 -16.85 3.74
N ILE A 111 7.75 -16.91 4.77
CA ILE A 111 6.68 -15.92 4.97
C ILE A 111 7.26 -14.50 5.07
N ARG A 112 8.44 -14.32 5.70
CA ARG A 112 9.16 -13.05 5.73
C ARG A 112 9.42 -12.50 4.32
N ASN A 113 9.82 -13.34 3.37
CA ASN A 113 10.13 -12.90 2.01
C ASN A 113 8.91 -12.29 1.29
N LEU A 114 7.69 -12.73 1.63
CA LEU A 114 6.48 -12.09 1.11
C LEU A 114 6.31 -10.67 1.65
N PHE A 115 6.44 -10.49 2.95
CA PHE A 115 6.34 -9.16 3.58
C PHE A 115 7.38 -8.18 3.06
N THR A 116 8.60 -8.66 2.82
CA THR A 116 9.77 -7.83 2.49
C THR A 116 10.01 -7.69 0.99
N MET A 117 9.13 -8.22 0.14
CA MET A 117 9.32 -8.19 -1.33
C MET A 117 10.64 -8.85 -1.79
N SER A 118 11.10 -9.88 -1.08
CA SER A 118 12.36 -10.59 -1.37
C SER A 118 12.16 -12.05 -1.76
N ALA A 119 10.94 -12.40 -2.19
CA ALA A 119 10.60 -13.78 -2.57
C ALA A 119 11.09 -14.20 -3.96
N GLY A 120 11.56 -13.27 -4.80
CA GLY A 120 11.89 -13.54 -6.20
C GLY A 120 10.69 -13.61 -7.15
N LEU A 121 9.48 -13.32 -6.66
CA LEU A 121 8.25 -13.31 -7.44
C LEU A 121 8.21 -12.14 -8.42
N THR A 122 7.45 -12.30 -9.51
CA THR A 122 7.23 -11.27 -10.52
C THR A 122 6.03 -10.39 -10.21
N TYR A 123 5.91 -9.26 -10.93
CA TYR A 123 4.70 -8.41 -10.99
C TYR A 123 3.97 -8.54 -12.34
N ASP A 124 4.30 -9.56 -13.13
CA ASP A 124 3.73 -9.78 -14.46
C ASP A 124 2.36 -10.46 -14.36
N LEU A 125 1.31 -9.69 -14.64
CA LEU A 125 -0.08 -10.17 -14.69
C LEU A 125 -0.46 -10.76 -16.06
N ASP A 126 0.48 -10.75 -17.03
CA ASP A 126 0.27 -11.26 -18.39
C ASP A 126 1.23 -12.39 -18.77
N SER A 127 1.90 -12.98 -17.77
CA SER A 127 2.73 -14.17 -17.96
C SER A 127 1.93 -15.34 -18.54
N PRO A 128 2.59 -16.35 -19.15
CA PRO A 128 1.90 -17.50 -19.75
C PRO A 128 0.92 -18.21 -18.82
N SER A 129 1.30 -18.42 -17.56
CA SER A 129 0.44 -19.05 -16.55
C SER A 129 -0.76 -18.17 -16.18
N MET A 130 -0.56 -16.85 -16.08
CA MET A 130 -1.65 -15.90 -15.83
C MET A 130 -2.64 -15.86 -16.99
N GLN A 131 -2.17 -15.86 -18.23
CA GLN A 131 -3.02 -15.93 -19.40
C GLN A 131 -3.79 -17.25 -19.49
N ALA A 132 -3.14 -18.39 -19.17
CA ALA A 132 -3.82 -19.69 -19.10
C ALA A 132 -4.94 -19.67 -18.04
N MET A 133 -4.63 -19.23 -16.83
CA MET A 133 -5.62 -19.09 -15.74
C MET A 133 -6.81 -18.22 -16.16
N LYS A 134 -6.56 -17.04 -16.77
CA LYS A 134 -7.62 -16.16 -17.27
C LYS A 134 -8.53 -16.85 -18.31
N ARG A 135 -7.96 -17.63 -19.23
CA ARG A 135 -8.73 -18.42 -20.21
C ARG A 135 -9.54 -19.50 -19.54
N ASP A 136 -8.91 -20.31 -18.69
CA ASP A 136 -9.52 -21.50 -18.09
C ASP A 136 -10.66 -21.16 -17.13
N THR A 137 -10.60 -19.97 -16.52
CA THR A 137 -11.65 -19.45 -15.63
C THR A 137 -12.64 -18.52 -16.33
N ALA A 138 -12.50 -18.30 -17.64
CA ALA A 138 -13.26 -17.29 -18.39
C ALA A 138 -13.22 -15.89 -17.70
N GLY A 139 -12.10 -15.52 -17.10
CA GLY A 139 -11.92 -14.28 -16.36
C GLY A 139 -12.53 -14.24 -14.96
N GLN A 140 -13.07 -15.36 -14.46
CA GLN A 140 -13.74 -15.45 -13.14
C GLN A 140 -12.82 -16.04 -12.04
N TYR A 141 -11.52 -15.78 -12.11
CA TYR A 141 -10.53 -16.33 -11.19
C TYR A 141 -10.59 -15.71 -9.78
N THR A 142 -10.27 -16.54 -8.80
CA THR A 142 -10.13 -16.13 -7.39
C THR A 142 -8.69 -15.70 -7.07
N THR A 143 -8.48 -15.07 -5.90
CA THR A 143 -7.14 -14.78 -5.37
C THR A 143 -6.29 -16.06 -5.31
N ARG A 144 -6.86 -17.17 -4.87
CA ARG A 144 -6.16 -18.46 -4.78
C ARG A 144 -5.71 -18.97 -6.16
N GLN A 145 -6.56 -18.90 -7.19
CA GLN A 145 -6.21 -19.31 -8.54
C GLN A 145 -5.13 -18.45 -9.17
N LEU A 146 -5.15 -17.11 -8.92
CA LEU A 146 -4.09 -16.22 -9.36
C LEU A 146 -2.75 -16.61 -8.71
N VAL A 147 -2.74 -16.89 -7.41
CA VAL A 147 -1.54 -17.28 -6.66
C VAL A 147 -1.01 -18.65 -7.14
N GLN A 148 -1.88 -19.59 -7.46
CA GLN A 148 -1.51 -20.88 -8.06
C GLN A 148 -0.89 -20.70 -9.46
N ALA A 149 -1.40 -19.77 -10.28
CA ALA A 149 -0.80 -19.44 -11.56
C ALA A 149 0.59 -18.78 -11.38
N LEU A 150 0.73 -17.86 -10.42
CA LEU A 150 2.00 -17.21 -10.10
C LEU A 150 3.08 -18.23 -9.67
N ALA A 151 2.70 -19.27 -8.93
CA ALA A 151 3.62 -20.31 -8.50
C ALA A 151 4.17 -21.20 -9.64
N GLN A 152 3.56 -21.15 -10.83
CA GLN A 152 4.06 -21.85 -12.03
C GLN A 152 5.17 -21.06 -12.74
N GLU A 153 5.32 -19.76 -12.44
CA GLU A 153 6.35 -18.93 -13.03
C GLU A 153 7.68 -19.10 -12.26
N PRO A 154 8.81 -19.11 -12.96
CA PRO A 154 10.09 -19.16 -12.30
C PRO A 154 10.36 -17.86 -11.53
N LEU A 155 11.02 -17.97 -10.41
CA LEU A 155 11.52 -16.83 -9.64
C LEU A 155 12.61 -16.09 -10.44
N THR A 156 12.73 -14.79 -10.21
CA THR A 156 13.75 -13.93 -10.84
C THR A 156 15.11 -14.03 -10.17
N TYR A 157 15.15 -14.47 -8.90
CA TYR A 157 16.34 -14.74 -8.09
C TYR A 157 15.99 -15.69 -6.92
N ASP A 158 17.00 -16.23 -6.24
CA ASP A 158 16.77 -17.06 -5.06
C ASP A 158 16.13 -16.27 -3.91
N PRO A 159 15.12 -16.82 -3.22
CA PRO A 159 14.46 -16.15 -2.12
C PRO A 159 15.44 -15.62 -1.08
N GLY A 160 15.30 -14.34 -0.73
CA GLY A 160 16.13 -13.64 0.24
C GLY A 160 17.38 -12.95 -0.32
N GLU A 161 17.75 -13.15 -1.59
CA GLU A 161 18.96 -12.54 -2.15
C GLU A 161 18.77 -11.07 -2.55
N HIS A 162 17.65 -10.73 -3.18
CA HIS A 162 17.37 -9.40 -3.71
C HIS A 162 16.02 -8.86 -3.24
N TRP A 163 15.81 -7.57 -3.45
CA TRP A 163 14.52 -6.92 -3.31
C TRP A 163 13.96 -6.58 -4.69
N ALA A 164 12.72 -7.02 -4.95
CA ALA A 164 11.99 -6.63 -6.13
C ALA A 164 10.49 -6.51 -5.84
N TYR A 165 9.91 -5.38 -6.24
CA TYR A 165 8.49 -5.15 -6.10
C TYR A 165 7.66 -6.17 -6.90
N SER A 166 6.73 -6.86 -6.25
CA SER A 166 6.10 -8.06 -6.81
C SER A 166 4.67 -8.28 -6.30
N LEU A 167 4.02 -9.36 -6.77
CA LEU A 167 2.71 -9.82 -6.30
C LEU A 167 2.79 -10.55 -4.93
N ALA A 168 3.87 -10.40 -4.18
CA ALA A 168 4.06 -11.08 -2.89
C ALA A 168 2.93 -10.80 -1.88
N HIS A 169 2.32 -9.61 -1.90
CA HIS A 169 1.22 -9.30 -0.99
C HIS A 169 -0.13 -9.85 -1.47
N ASP A 170 -0.27 -10.21 -2.75
CA ASP A 170 -1.40 -11.02 -3.22
C ASP A 170 -1.28 -12.46 -2.68
N VAL A 171 -0.04 -12.98 -2.63
CA VAL A 171 0.25 -14.26 -1.96
C VAL A 171 -0.02 -14.19 -0.45
N LEU A 172 0.28 -13.06 0.22
CA LEU A 172 -0.13 -12.85 1.61
C LEU A 172 -1.65 -12.86 1.78
N GLY A 173 -2.41 -12.32 0.83
CA GLY A 173 -3.87 -12.40 0.82
C GLY A 173 -4.35 -13.86 0.83
N ALA A 174 -3.80 -14.71 -0.06
CA ALA A 174 -4.10 -16.13 -0.10
C ALA A 174 -3.64 -16.88 1.17
N LEU A 175 -2.49 -16.51 1.74
CA LEU A 175 -2.03 -17.06 3.02
C LEU A 175 -3.00 -16.72 4.17
N ILE A 176 -3.54 -15.49 4.19
CA ILE A 176 -4.55 -15.10 5.19
C ILE A 176 -5.80 -15.99 5.05
N GLU A 177 -6.28 -16.25 3.83
CA GLU A 177 -7.41 -17.16 3.59
C GLU A 177 -7.13 -18.57 4.12
N GLU A 178 -5.98 -19.13 3.74
CA GLU A 178 -5.58 -20.50 4.15
C GLU A 178 -5.47 -20.65 5.66
N VAL A 179 -4.81 -19.68 6.32
CA VAL A 179 -4.51 -19.78 7.76
C VAL A 179 -5.70 -19.42 8.64
N SER A 180 -6.55 -18.51 8.18
CA SER A 180 -7.74 -18.07 8.94
C SER A 180 -8.98 -18.91 8.69
N GLY A 181 -9.08 -19.55 7.53
CA GLY A 181 -10.29 -20.24 7.05
C GLY A 181 -11.40 -19.27 6.61
N LEU A 182 -11.10 -17.97 6.45
CA LEU A 182 -12.04 -16.94 6.01
C LEU A 182 -11.62 -16.40 4.65
N PRO A 183 -12.57 -16.03 3.77
CA PRO A 183 -12.25 -15.20 2.59
C PRO A 183 -11.49 -13.93 2.99
N PHE A 184 -10.51 -13.52 2.19
CA PHE A 184 -9.62 -12.40 2.54
C PHE A 184 -10.37 -11.10 2.85
N GLU A 185 -11.35 -10.72 2.03
CA GLU A 185 -12.18 -9.55 2.26
C GLU A 185 -12.98 -9.66 3.57
N GLU A 186 -13.51 -10.82 3.90
CA GLU A 186 -14.23 -11.08 5.14
C GLU A 186 -13.32 -10.97 6.36
N TYR A 187 -12.08 -11.49 6.25
CA TYR A 187 -11.08 -11.33 7.30
C TYR A 187 -10.79 -9.86 7.58
N LEU A 188 -10.53 -9.06 6.53
CA LEU A 188 -10.30 -7.61 6.68
C LEU A 188 -11.50 -6.90 7.30
N GLN A 189 -12.71 -7.22 6.82
CA GLN A 189 -13.94 -6.64 7.34
C GLN A 189 -14.11 -6.91 8.84
N ARG A 190 -13.91 -8.16 9.28
CA ARG A 190 -14.10 -8.56 10.68
C ARG A 190 -13.00 -8.06 11.63
N HIS A 191 -11.75 -7.99 11.16
CA HIS A 191 -10.60 -7.80 12.03
C HIS A 191 -9.92 -6.44 11.89
N ILE A 192 -10.25 -5.65 10.85
CA ILE A 192 -9.69 -4.32 10.62
C ILE A 192 -10.79 -3.29 10.37
N PHE A 193 -11.64 -3.48 9.35
CA PHE A 193 -12.55 -2.42 8.92
C PHE A 193 -13.65 -2.15 9.94
N ALA A 194 -14.41 -3.16 10.34
CA ALA A 194 -15.48 -3.00 11.34
C ALA A 194 -14.94 -2.54 12.70
N PRO A 195 -13.84 -3.13 13.26
CA PRO A 195 -13.26 -2.66 14.51
C PRO A 195 -12.80 -1.20 14.50
N LEU A 196 -12.33 -0.69 13.35
CA LEU A 196 -11.91 0.69 13.20
C LEU A 196 -13.03 1.63 12.73
N GLY A 197 -14.21 1.09 12.41
CA GLY A 197 -15.32 1.87 11.85
C GLY A 197 -15.08 2.38 10.42
N MET A 198 -14.27 1.66 9.64
CA MET A 198 -14.01 1.95 8.22
C MET A 198 -15.19 1.44 7.38
N LYS A 199 -16.06 2.35 6.94
CA LYS A 199 -17.33 2.02 6.26
C LYS A 199 -17.23 2.06 4.74
N ASP A 200 -16.19 2.70 4.22
CA ASP A 200 -15.95 2.95 2.81
C ASP A 200 -14.65 2.31 2.29
N ALA A 201 -14.18 1.24 2.96
CA ALA A 201 -13.07 0.42 2.51
C ALA A 201 -13.59 -0.82 1.79
N HIS A 202 -13.38 -0.92 0.47
CA HIS A 202 -13.97 -1.93 -0.41
C HIS A 202 -12.96 -2.46 -1.43
N PHE A 203 -13.01 -3.75 -1.75
CA PHE A 203 -12.39 -4.25 -2.97
C PHE A 203 -13.24 -3.91 -4.21
N PHE A 204 -14.54 -4.05 -4.09
CA PHE A 204 -15.51 -3.62 -5.09
C PHE A 204 -16.45 -2.61 -4.44
N VAL A 205 -16.40 -1.38 -4.93
CA VAL A 205 -17.26 -0.30 -4.39
C VAL A 205 -18.72 -0.63 -4.72
N PRO A 206 -19.63 -0.62 -3.72
CA PRO A 206 -21.04 -0.84 -3.93
C PRO A 206 -21.67 0.16 -4.92
N GLU A 207 -22.69 -0.27 -5.64
CA GLU A 207 -23.32 0.54 -6.71
C GLU A 207 -23.80 1.91 -6.23
N ASP A 208 -24.41 1.96 -5.06
CA ASP A 208 -24.91 3.19 -4.41
C ASP A 208 -23.78 4.17 -4.03
N LYS A 209 -22.51 3.71 -4.00
CA LYS A 209 -21.32 4.51 -3.68
C LYS A 209 -20.45 4.85 -4.90
N LEU A 210 -20.73 4.27 -6.08
CA LEU A 210 -19.91 4.50 -7.28
C LEU A 210 -19.83 5.98 -7.67
N GLY A 211 -20.90 6.74 -7.44
CA GLY A 211 -20.92 8.19 -7.67
C GLY A 211 -19.90 8.98 -6.83
N ARG A 212 -19.31 8.39 -5.81
CA ARG A 212 -18.29 9.02 -4.94
C ARG A 212 -16.86 8.71 -5.36
N VAL A 213 -16.64 7.75 -6.27
CA VAL A 213 -15.30 7.34 -6.70
C VAL A 213 -14.64 8.43 -7.52
N ALA A 214 -13.41 8.78 -7.18
CA ALA A 214 -12.60 9.73 -7.95
C ALA A 214 -12.15 9.10 -9.28
N TYR A 215 -12.25 9.86 -10.38
CA TYR A 215 -11.71 9.44 -11.66
C TYR A 215 -10.21 9.67 -11.76
N ARG A 216 -9.55 8.84 -12.57
CA ARG A 216 -8.13 9.00 -12.85
C ARG A 216 -7.92 9.94 -14.03
N TYR A 217 -6.92 10.81 -13.90
CA TYR A 217 -6.58 11.81 -14.89
C TYR A 217 -5.12 11.69 -15.32
N GLY A 218 -4.88 11.71 -16.62
CA GLY A 218 -3.57 11.98 -17.19
C GLY A 218 -3.20 13.44 -16.93
N CYS A 219 -2.06 13.65 -16.26
CA CYS A 219 -1.60 14.97 -15.83
C CYS A 219 -0.28 15.30 -16.51
N GLU A 220 -0.17 16.52 -17.03
CA GLU A 220 1.06 17.03 -17.65
C GLU A 220 1.28 18.48 -17.18
N ARG A 221 2.54 18.82 -16.88
CA ARG A 221 2.91 20.16 -16.43
C ARG A 221 2.40 21.25 -17.36
N GLY A 222 1.70 22.23 -16.80
CA GLY A 222 1.17 23.39 -17.55
C GLY A 222 0.01 23.07 -18.48
N LYS A 223 -0.57 21.84 -18.41
CA LYS A 223 -1.74 21.47 -19.20
C LYS A 223 -2.93 21.11 -18.31
N ALA A 224 -4.11 21.24 -18.88
CA ALA A 224 -5.32 20.78 -18.22
C ALA A 224 -5.32 19.24 -18.11
N PRO A 225 -5.72 18.64 -16.97
CA PRO A 225 -5.79 17.20 -16.82
C PRO A 225 -6.84 16.59 -17.76
N VAL A 226 -6.54 15.40 -18.27
CA VAL A 226 -7.40 14.67 -19.21
C VAL A 226 -7.86 13.38 -18.55
N ARG A 227 -9.19 13.16 -18.50
CA ARG A 227 -9.75 11.92 -17.94
C ARG A 227 -9.26 10.70 -18.70
N GLU A 228 -8.76 9.72 -17.99
CA GLU A 228 -8.32 8.46 -18.59
C GLU A 228 -9.43 7.40 -18.55
N ALA A 229 -9.59 6.69 -19.67
CA ALA A 229 -10.26 5.41 -19.66
C ALA A 229 -9.34 4.42 -18.93
N TYR A 230 -9.76 3.95 -17.75
CA TYR A 230 -8.93 3.09 -16.91
C TYR A 230 -9.63 1.78 -16.61
N GLU A 231 -9.03 0.70 -17.09
CA GLU A 231 -9.38 -0.65 -16.69
C GLU A 231 -8.55 -1.03 -15.45
N ASN A 232 -9.22 -1.37 -14.36
CA ASN A 232 -8.55 -1.74 -13.13
C ASN A 232 -8.14 -3.21 -13.14
N LEU A 233 -6.90 -3.50 -13.53
CA LEU A 233 -6.34 -4.85 -13.58
C LEU A 233 -6.43 -5.60 -12.24
N TYR A 234 -6.49 -4.88 -11.11
CA TYR A 234 -6.64 -5.46 -9.77
C TYR A 234 -8.09 -5.73 -9.37
N GLN A 235 -9.02 -5.46 -10.28
CA GLN A 235 -10.45 -5.78 -10.20
C GLN A 235 -10.94 -6.46 -11.49
N ALA A 236 -10.03 -7.04 -12.27
CA ALA A 236 -10.32 -7.69 -13.56
C ALA A 236 -11.17 -8.97 -13.42
N SER A 237 -11.24 -9.56 -12.23
CA SER A 237 -12.18 -10.65 -11.90
C SER A 237 -13.04 -10.26 -10.70
N PRO A 238 -14.35 -10.53 -10.73
CA PRO A 238 -15.22 -10.25 -9.58
C PRO A 238 -14.89 -11.09 -8.34
N ASN A 239 -14.11 -12.16 -8.51
CA ASN A 239 -13.72 -13.08 -7.43
C ASN A 239 -12.29 -12.84 -6.92
N TYR A 240 -11.52 -11.93 -7.55
CA TYR A 240 -10.16 -11.60 -7.16
C TYR A 240 -10.12 -10.45 -6.17
N ARG A 241 -9.45 -10.66 -5.04
CA ARG A 241 -9.18 -9.65 -4.01
C ARG A 241 -7.68 -9.42 -3.95
N SER A 242 -7.18 -8.40 -4.67
CA SER A 242 -5.75 -8.09 -4.68
C SER A 242 -5.28 -7.59 -3.31
N GLY A 243 -4.47 -8.37 -2.63
CA GLY A 243 -3.80 -7.97 -1.39
C GLY A 243 -2.73 -6.91 -1.60
N GLY A 244 -2.28 -6.75 -2.84
CA GLY A 244 -1.27 -5.76 -3.23
C GLY A 244 -1.84 -4.41 -3.67
N ALA A 245 -3.07 -4.34 -4.23
CA ALA A 245 -3.54 -3.11 -4.88
C ALA A 245 -5.07 -2.97 -5.03
N GLY A 246 -5.87 -3.86 -4.45
CA GLY A 246 -7.30 -3.97 -4.78
C GLY A 246 -8.23 -3.01 -4.03
N LEU A 247 -7.80 -2.40 -2.93
CA LEU A 247 -8.70 -1.58 -2.10
C LEU A 247 -9.01 -0.22 -2.71
N SER A 248 -10.25 0.19 -2.53
CA SER A 248 -10.73 1.57 -2.66
C SER A 248 -11.20 2.03 -1.28
N CYS A 249 -10.91 3.29 -0.90
CA CYS A 249 -11.18 3.79 0.44
C CYS A 249 -11.30 5.32 0.43
N THR A 250 -12.02 5.90 1.39
CA THR A 250 -11.91 7.33 1.69
C THR A 250 -10.62 7.61 2.48
N LEU A 251 -10.11 8.84 2.45
CA LEU A 251 -8.99 9.20 3.33
C LEU A 251 -9.39 9.16 4.82
N ASP A 252 -10.63 9.47 5.15
CA ASP A 252 -11.13 9.44 6.52
C ASP A 252 -11.10 8.02 7.11
N ASP A 253 -11.49 7.02 6.33
CA ASP A 253 -11.38 5.63 6.77
C ASP A 253 -9.92 5.17 6.85
N TYR A 254 -9.10 5.54 5.85
CA TYR A 254 -7.67 5.19 5.92
C TYR A 254 -6.97 5.89 7.09
N ALA A 255 -7.40 7.10 7.48
CA ALA A 255 -6.88 7.80 8.66
C ALA A 255 -7.13 7.02 9.97
N ARG A 256 -8.28 6.38 10.12
CA ARG A 256 -8.57 5.51 11.28
C ARG A 256 -7.55 4.40 11.40
N PHE A 257 -7.23 3.74 10.29
CA PHE A 257 -6.21 2.71 10.22
C PHE A 257 -4.80 3.25 10.51
N ALA A 258 -4.40 4.33 9.83
CA ALA A 258 -3.09 4.93 9.98
C ALA A 258 -2.85 5.48 11.40
N CYS A 259 -3.83 6.16 11.99
CA CYS A 259 -3.78 6.65 13.37
C CYS A 259 -3.71 5.50 14.39
N ALA A 260 -4.42 4.39 14.14
CA ALA A 260 -4.30 3.21 15.01
C ALA A 260 -2.87 2.65 14.96
N LEU A 261 -2.25 2.52 13.77
CA LEU A 261 -0.85 2.09 13.67
C LEU A 261 0.12 3.09 14.31
N CYS A 262 -0.09 4.40 14.14
CA CYS A 262 0.71 5.44 14.77
C CYS A 262 0.73 5.31 16.30
N ARG A 263 -0.38 4.86 16.88
CA ARG A 263 -0.58 4.61 18.33
C ARG A 263 -0.28 3.13 18.72
N GLY A 264 0.57 2.46 17.96
CA GLY A 264 0.97 1.07 18.26
C GLY A 264 -0.18 0.07 18.16
N GLY A 265 -1.06 0.24 17.21
CA GLY A 265 -2.20 -0.64 16.92
C GLY A 265 -3.46 -0.36 17.73
N TRP A 266 -3.52 0.75 18.47
CA TRP A 266 -4.66 1.16 19.29
C TRP A 266 -5.49 2.25 18.61
N CYS A 267 -6.78 2.03 18.45
CA CYS A 267 -7.75 3.03 17.99
C CYS A 267 -8.49 3.64 19.18
N GLU A 268 -8.26 4.93 19.44
CA GLU A 268 -8.91 5.66 20.53
C GLU A 268 -10.40 5.83 20.30
N GLN A 269 -10.82 6.07 19.06
CA GLN A 269 -12.23 6.36 18.73
C GLN A 269 -13.15 5.17 18.98
N THR A 270 -12.67 3.94 18.74
CA THR A 270 -13.45 2.71 18.89
C THR A 270 -13.03 1.89 20.14
N HIS A 271 -12.02 2.35 20.87
CA HIS A 271 -11.41 1.63 22.01
C HIS A 271 -10.99 0.19 21.61
N THR A 272 -10.45 0.03 20.41
CA THR A 272 -10.09 -1.28 19.86
C THR A 272 -8.60 -1.36 19.54
N ARG A 273 -8.00 -2.51 19.84
CA ARG A 273 -6.63 -2.84 19.44
C ARG A 273 -6.67 -3.80 18.24
N ILE A 274 -6.11 -3.36 17.11
CA ILE A 274 -6.00 -4.21 15.92
C ILE A 274 -4.66 -4.95 15.85
N LEU A 275 -3.63 -4.48 16.56
CA LEU A 275 -2.30 -5.10 16.57
C LEU A 275 -1.56 -4.71 17.84
N GLY A 276 -0.67 -5.55 18.34
CA GLY A 276 0.19 -5.24 19.50
C GLY A 276 1.25 -4.20 19.15
N SER A 277 1.59 -3.35 20.13
CA SER A 277 2.57 -2.28 19.90
C SER A 277 3.98 -2.81 19.57
N ALA A 278 4.35 -3.98 20.10
CA ALA A 278 5.60 -4.65 19.75
C ALA A 278 5.62 -5.08 18.28
N THR A 279 4.50 -5.59 17.78
CA THR A 279 4.34 -6.03 16.41
C THR A 279 4.35 -4.85 15.43
N VAL A 280 3.70 -3.73 15.78
CA VAL A 280 3.80 -2.50 14.98
C VAL A 280 5.26 -2.00 14.92
N ARG A 281 6.02 -2.08 16.03
CA ARG A 281 7.46 -1.75 16.00
C ARG A 281 8.22 -2.67 15.05
N LEU A 282 8.00 -4.00 15.14
CA LEU A 282 8.63 -4.98 14.25
C LEU A 282 8.28 -4.70 12.77
N MET A 283 7.04 -4.34 12.47
CA MET A 283 6.61 -4.01 11.09
C MET A 283 7.39 -2.83 10.50
N ARG A 284 7.72 -1.83 11.29
CA ARG A 284 8.41 -0.61 10.83
C ARG A 284 9.93 -0.66 10.99
N GLU A 285 10.51 -1.75 11.48
CA GLU A 285 11.96 -1.97 11.47
C GLU A 285 12.42 -2.33 10.06
N ASN A 286 13.58 -1.80 9.63
CA ASN A 286 14.17 -2.21 8.36
C ASN A 286 14.50 -3.70 8.38
N GLN A 287 13.97 -4.44 7.42
CA GLN A 287 14.16 -5.88 7.27
C GLN A 287 15.16 -6.23 6.15
N LEU A 288 15.61 -5.23 5.39
CA LEU A 288 16.45 -5.45 4.22
C LEU A 288 17.93 -5.60 4.62
N SER A 289 18.60 -6.56 4.00
CA SER A 289 20.05 -6.67 4.00
C SER A 289 20.71 -5.55 3.19
N ASP A 290 22.04 -5.38 3.31
CA ASP A 290 22.80 -4.40 2.53
C ASP A 290 22.67 -4.58 1.01
N VAL A 291 22.51 -5.80 0.53
CA VAL A 291 22.26 -6.09 -0.90
C VAL A 291 20.88 -5.59 -1.29
N GLN A 292 19.87 -5.97 -0.55
CA GLN A 292 18.47 -5.59 -0.79
C GLN A 292 18.24 -4.07 -0.65
N MET A 293 18.98 -3.40 0.25
CA MET A 293 18.97 -1.93 0.37
C MET A 293 19.47 -1.24 -0.90
N ARG A 294 20.42 -1.86 -1.64
CA ARG A 294 20.87 -1.32 -2.95
C ARG A 294 19.81 -1.49 -4.04
N ASP A 295 19.00 -2.54 -3.95
CA ASP A 295 17.87 -2.77 -4.88
C ASP A 295 16.69 -1.81 -4.58
N PHE A 296 16.49 -1.45 -3.30
CA PHE A 296 15.46 -0.49 -2.85
C PHE A 296 15.90 0.95 -3.08
N ASN A 297 16.06 1.35 -4.34
CA ASN A 297 16.72 2.59 -4.77
C ASN A 297 15.79 3.63 -5.42
N TRP A 298 14.51 3.62 -5.11
CA TRP A 298 13.58 4.62 -5.62
C TRP A 298 13.89 6.01 -5.07
N VAL A 299 13.98 7.02 -5.96
CA VAL A 299 14.44 8.39 -5.63
C VAL A 299 13.66 9.01 -4.48
N GLN A 300 12.33 8.83 -4.46
CA GLN A 300 11.48 9.36 -3.39
C GLN A 300 11.69 8.67 -2.04
N TYR A 301 12.40 7.56 -2.01
CA TYR A 301 12.70 6.76 -0.81
C TYR A 301 14.19 6.70 -0.47
N ALA A 302 14.98 7.65 -0.96
CA ALA A 302 16.36 7.81 -0.49
C ALA A 302 16.38 7.95 1.05
N GLY A 303 17.27 7.23 1.74
CA GLY A 303 17.35 7.19 3.20
C GLY A 303 16.26 6.40 3.90
N TYR A 304 15.42 5.69 3.12
CA TYR A 304 14.45 4.73 3.63
C TYR A 304 14.94 3.29 3.43
N GLY A 305 14.47 2.39 4.27
CA GLY A 305 14.48 0.95 4.08
C GLY A 305 13.06 0.43 3.92
N TYR A 306 12.90 -0.88 3.99
CA TYR A 306 11.63 -1.56 3.87
C TYR A 306 11.41 -2.52 5.05
N GLY A 307 10.29 -2.36 5.73
CA GLY A 307 9.88 -3.20 6.85
C GLY A 307 8.97 -4.35 6.39
N LEU A 308 8.03 -4.76 7.23
CA LEU A 308 7.04 -5.75 6.87
C LEU A 308 5.86 -5.08 6.14
N GLY A 309 6.05 -4.81 4.84
CA GLY A 309 5.06 -4.23 3.95
C GLY A 309 4.95 -2.71 3.96
N VAL A 310 5.90 -2.01 4.54
CA VAL A 310 5.96 -0.55 4.63
C VAL A 310 7.38 -0.05 4.38
N ARG A 311 7.52 1.13 3.75
CA ARG A 311 8.80 1.83 3.81
C ARG A 311 9.03 2.34 5.23
N THR A 312 10.28 2.50 5.64
CA THR A 312 10.62 3.02 6.96
C THR A 312 11.84 3.94 6.88
N LEU A 313 11.80 5.10 7.55
CA LEU A 313 12.91 6.04 7.57
C LEU A 313 14.05 5.49 8.42
N VAL A 314 15.20 5.25 7.80
CA VAL A 314 16.41 4.71 8.47
C VAL A 314 17.54 5.72 8.57
N SER A 315 17.54 6.76 7.72
CA SER A 315 18.57 7.80 7.71
C SER A 315 17.99 9.16 7.38
N ARG A 316 17.95 10.07 8.36
CA ARG A 316 17.54 11.46 8.12
C ARG A 316 18.49 12.16 7.14
N ALA A 317 19.79 11.94 7.28
CA ALA A 317 20.78 12.53 6.37
C ALA A 317 20.65 11.99 4.94
N GLY A 318 20.38 10.69 4.79
CA GLY A 318 20.18 10.06 3.47
C GLY A 318 18.89 10.50 2.79
N SER A 319 17.83 10.76 3.54
CA SER A 319 16.53 11.17 3.00
C SER A 319 16.40 12.70 2.81
N GLY A 320 17.19 13.49 3.52
CA GLY A 320 16.98 14.92 3.64
C GLY A 320 15.65 15.28 4.33
N SER A 321 15.06 14.35 5.09
CA SER A 321 13.79 14.56 5.81
C SER A 321 14.03 14.70 7.31
N PRO A 322 13.39 15.67 8.00
CA PRO A 322 13.51 15.85 9.45
C PRO A 322 12.63 14.88 10.26
N GLY A 323 11.92 13.96 9.61
CA GLY A 323 11.01 13.00 10.26
C GLY A 323 11.65 12.12 11.32
N GLY A 324 10.84 11.50 12.16
CA GLY A 324 11.24 10.53 13.17
C GLY A 324 11.86 9.27 12.55
N LEU A 325 12.95 8.74 13.14
CA LEU A 325 13.47 7.45 12.70
C LEU A 325 12.41 6.36 12.91
N GLY A 326 12.17 5.57 11.86
CA GLY A 326 11.07 4.62 11.84
C GLY A 326 9.72 5.27 11.49
N GLU A 327 9.68 6.51 10.95
CA GLU A 327 8.52 7.00 10.19
C GLU A 327 8.26 6.02 9.05
N PHE A 328 7.02 5.61 8.86
CA PHE A 328 6.67 4.54 7.94
C PHE A 328 5.37 4.83 7.18
N GLY A 329 5.04 4.00 6.22
CA GLY A 329 3.83 4.09 5.40
C GLY A 329 4.06 3.54 4.01
N TRP A 330 3.22 3.90 3.05
CA TRP A 330 3.37 3.54 1.64
C TRP A 330 2.64 4.53 0.73
N GLY A 331 2.79 4.36 -0.58
CA GLY A 331 2.10 5.12 -1.61
C GLY A 331 1.33 4.22 -2.59
N GLY A 332 0.39 4.79 -3.31
CA GLY A 332 -0.39 4.14 -4.36
C GLY A 332 -0.06 4.68 -5.75
N ALA A 333 -0.17 3.84 -6.78
CA ALA A 333 0.25 4.13 -8.15
C ALA A 333 -0.40 5.37 -8.79
N ALA A 334 -1.57 5.81 -8.29
CA ALA A 334 -2.23 7.05 -8.74
C ALA A 334 -1.99 8.24 -7.79
N GLY A 335 -1.01 8.13 -6.87
CA GLY A 335 -0.52 9.22 -6.02
C GLY A 335 -1.17 9.32 -4.65
N THR A 336 -1.95 8.34 -4.21
CA THR A 336 -2.31 8.23 -2.80
C THR A 336 -1.07 7.97 -1.96
N TYR A 337 -0.99 8.55 -0.75
CA TYR A 337 0.20 8.45 0.09
C TYR A 337 -0.14 8.53 1.56
N ALA A 338 0.55 7.74 2.38
CA ALA A 338 0.47 7.76 3.83
C ALA A 338 1.87 7.93 4.45
N LEU A 339 1.97 8.86 5.39
CA LEU A 339 3.08 9.06 6.31
C LEU A 339 2.56 8.84 7.73
N ILE A 340 3.20 7.95 8.46
CA ILE A 340 2.87 7.60 9.84
C ILE A 340 4.14 7.76 10.68
N ASP A 341 4.17 8.73 11.57
CA ASP A 341 5.32 9.01 12.42
C ASP A 341 4.96 8.92 13.90
N PRO A 342 5.27 7.78 14.54
CA PRO A 342 5.00 7.61 15.98
C PRO A 342 5.83 8.50 16.90
N GLU A 343 7.02 8.98 16.45
CA GLU A 343 7.86 9.89 17.24
C GLU A 343 7.15 11.23 17.46
N TYR A 344 6.51 11.74 16.39
CA TYR A 344 5.74 12.98 16.40
C TYR A 344 4.25 12.77 16.66
N ARG A 345 3.79 11.52 16.81
CA ARG A 345 2.36 11.14 16.87
C ARG A 345 1.54 11.70 15.70
N LEU A 346 2.20 11.74 14.54
CA LEU A 346 1.76 12.39 13.32
C LEU A 346 1.31 11.37 12.29
N VAL A 347 0.18 11.63 11.66
CA VAL A 347 -0.23 10.97 10.42
C VAL A 347 -0.53 12.04 9.37
N MET A 348 -0.01 11.84 8.16
CA MET A 348 -0.40 12.63 7.00
C MET A 348 -0.85 11.70 5.87
N LEU A 349 -1.99 12.03 5.29
CA LEU A 349 -2.55 11.36 4.14
C LEU A 349 -2.67 12.32 2.98
N PHE A 350 -2.38 11.81 1.78
CA PHE A 350 -2.57 12.56 0.55
C PHE A 350 -3.34 11.70 -0.45
N GLY A 351 -4.45 12.22 -0.96
CA GLY A 351 -5.34 11.58 -1.94
C GLY A 351 -5.31 12.33 -3.26
N GLN A 352 -4.98 11.64 -4.33
CA GLN A 352 -5.15 12.07 -5.71
C GLN A 352 -5.36 10.85 -6.61
N GLN A 353 -5.80 11.06 -7.85
CA GLN A 353 -5.93 10.00 -8.86
C GLN A 353 -5.34 10.50 -10.17
N SER A 354 -4.00 10.49 -10.30
CA SER A 354 -3.27 11.04 -11.43
C SER A 354 -2.22 10.09 -12.01
N THR A 355 -1.95 10.24 -13.29
CA THR A 355 -0.88 9.57 -14.03
C THR A 355 -0.12 10.62 -14.86
N PRO A 356 1.20 10.81 -14.63
CA PRO A 356 1.99 10.22 -13.54
C PRO A 356 1.57 10.73 -12.16
N ALA A 357 1.90 9.98 -11.11
CA ALA A 357 1.57 10.32 -9.72
C ALA A 357 2.45 11.43 -9.14
N PHE A 358 3.53 11.80 -9.79
CA PHE A 358 4.53 12.80 -9.35
C PHE A 358 5.09 12.57 -7.93
N GLU A 359 5.17 11.30 -7.51
CA GLU A 359 5.57 10.90 -6.15
C GLU A 359 6.93 11.51 -5.74
N HIS A 360 7.92 11.47 -6.63
CA HIS A 360 9.26 12.02 -6.41
C HIS A 360 9.30 13.54 -6.27
N ILE A 361 8.23 14.24 -6.65
CA ILE A 361 8.08 15.68 -6.52
C ILE A 361 7.28 16.02 -5.27
N ILE A 362 6.10 15.41 -5.11
CA ILE A 362 5.10 15.78 -4.10
C ILE A 362 5.52 15.29 -2.72
N GLN A 363 5.83 13.99 -2.57
CA GLN A 363 6.03 13.37 -1.27
C GLN A 363 7.20 13.97 -0.47
N PRO A 364 8.42 14.15 -1.02
CA PRO A 364 9.53 14.74 -0.26
C PRO A 364 9.26 16.19 0.16
N ARG A 365 8.60 16.98 -0.70
CA ARG A 365 8.28 18.39 -0.39
C ARG A 365 7.24 18.50 0.71
N ILE A 366 6.16 17.72 0.63
CA ILE A 366 5.14 17.70 1.69
C ILE A 366 5.79 17.31 3.02
N ARG A 367 6.62 16.26 3.05
CA ARG A 367 7.32 15.85 4.28
C ARG A 367 8.09 17.00 4.90
N ASN A 368 8.95 17.65 4.13
CA ASN A 368 9.82 18.72 4.66
C ASN A 368 9.01 19.93 5.17
N ILE A 369 7.98 20.34 4.41
CA ILE A 369 7.12 21.46 4.79
C ILE A 369 6.30 21.12 6.03
N LEU A 370 5.77 19.89 6.09
CA LEU A 370 4.92 19.43 7.18
C LEU A 370 5.64 19.50 8.53
N TYR A 371 6.86 18.96 8.64
CA TYR A 371 7.61 18.97 9.91
C TYR A 371 7.93 20.40 10.35
N ARG A 372 8.25 21.31 9.43
CA ARG A 372 8.40 22.74 9.74
C ARG A 372 7.11 23.33 10.33
N CYS A 373 5.93 23.00 9.76
CA CYS A 373 4.66 23.52 10.24
C CYS A 373 4.33 23.09 11.69
N LEU A 374 4.88 21.96 12.16
CA LEU A 374 4.71 21.49 13.54
C LEU A 374 5.50 22.32 14.57
N GLU A 375 6.63 22.89 14.16
CA GLU A 375 7.54 23.66 15.03
C GLU A 375 7.16 25.15 15.11
N GLU A 376 6.41 25.67 14.13
CA GLU A 376 5.94 27.07 14.14
C GLU A 376 4.84 27.26 15.19
N VAL A 377 5.13 28.05 16.23
CA VAL A 377 4.20 28.46 17.30
C VAL A 377 3.46 29.74 16.90
#